data_34aa0011ce65e7d9a1dfa2c8bdaa42d6
#
_entry.id   34aa0011ce65e7d9a1dfa2c8bdaa42d6
#
_cell.length_a   1.000
_cell.length_b   1.000
_cell.length_c   1.000
_cell.angle_alpha   90.00
_cell.angle_beta   90.00
_cell.angle_gamma   90.00
#
_symmetry.space_group_name_H-M   'P 1'
#
loop_
_entity.id
_entity.type
_entity.pdbx_description
1 polymer ?
#
loop_
_entity_poly.entity_id
_entity_poly.type
_entity_poly.pdbx_seq_one_letter_code
_entity_poly.pdbx_strand_id
1 'polypeptide(L)'
;RRPQRRRRHLGQGADGQQLLELVRRRKILPLTAVFLMITGETSYEQVATAAEYSPDDYLIKPFTSYTLQTRLERIIDKKQALRPIYIHLGERGDKQKALAECDALLAQQSRYSLDVLRIKGDLLLTMRHNDEALALYQGVLDQRATPWASVGQARALAAKGGDVEAREHLGRALEAYPNYLAAYDSLARLLEK
;
A
#
# COMPACT_ATOMS: atom_id res chain seq x y z
N ARG A 1 51.71 -19.64 -15.72
CA ARG A 1 50.69 -19.47 -14.64
C ARG A 1 50.10 -18.07 -14.79
N ARG A 2 48.86 -17.94 -15.27
CA ARG A 2 48.11 -16.66 -15.36
C ARG A 2 47.48 -16.39 -14.00
N PRO A 3 47.53 -15.15 -13.45
CA PRO A 3 46.88 -14.80 -12.20
C PRO A 3 45.36 -14.77 -12.41
N GLN A 4 44.65 -15.51 -11.59
CA GLN A 4 43.17 -15.41 -11.52
C GLN A 4 42.81 -14.01 -11.02
N ARG A 5 42.11 -13.22 -11.88
CA ARG A 5 41.47 -11.97 -11.50
C ARG A 5 40.37 -12.31 -10.50
N ARG A 6 40.59 -12.02 -9.22
CA ARG A 6 39.56 -11.94 -8.19
C ARG A 6 38.50 -10.96 -8.70
N ARG A 7 37.31 -11.48 -9.08
CA ARG A 7 36.13 -10.64 -9.20
C ARG A 7 35.84 -10.08 -7.82
N ARG A 8 36.18 -8.81 -7.60
CA ARG A 8 35.66 -8.06 -6.48
C ARG A 8 34.14 -8.05 -6.65
N HIS A 9 33.41 -8.66 -5.74
CA HIS A 9 31.99 -8.39 -5.57
C HIS A 9 31.87 -6.89 -5.31
N LEU A 10 31.51 -6.14 -6.34
CA LEU A 10 31.04 -4.77 -6.21
C LEU A 10 29.81 -4.85 -5.32
N GLY A 11 29.80 -3.99 -4.28
CA GLY A 11 28.90 -4.03 -3.15
C GLY A 11 27.45 -4.33 -3.49
N GLN A 12 26.75 -4.98 -2.56
CA GLN A 12 25.30 -5.15 -2.59
C GLN A 12 24.68 -3.77 -2.75
N GLY A 13 24.35 -3.38 -4.00
CA GLY A 13 23.54 -2.22 -4.26
C GLY A 13 22.20 -2.44 -3.57
N ALA A 14 21.63 -1.39 -2.98
CA ALA A 14 20.28 -1.44 -2.44
C ALA A 14 19.37 -2.10 -3.47
N ASP A 15 18.60 -3.12 -3.05
CA ASP A 15 17.62 -3.71 -3.96
C ASP A 15 16.50 -2.70 -4.29
N GLY A 16 15.71 -2.99 -5.33
CA GLY A 16 14.64 -2.07 -5.76
C GLY A 16 13.63 -1.77 -4.66
N GLN A 17 13.41 -2.70 -3.73
CA GLN A 17 12.52 -2.52 -2.59
C GLN A 17 13.09 -1.52 -1.58
N GLN A 18 14.36 -1.67 -1.22
CA GLN A 18 15.05 -0.72 -0.33
C GLN A 18 15.09 0.69 -0.92
N LEU A 19 15.27 0.79 -2.24
CA LEU A 19 15.19 2.07 -2.94
C LEU A 19 13.79 2.68 -2.84
N LEU A 20 12.74 1.90 -3.08
CA LEU A 20 11.36 2.36 -2.96
C LEU A 20 11.04 2.84 -1.54
N GLU A 21 11.41 2.07 -0.52
CA GLU A 21 11.26 2.44 0.88
C GLU A 21 11.97 3.76 1.20
N LEU A 22 13.21 3.93 0.77
CA LEU A 22 13.97 5.15 0.96
C LEU A 22 13.29 6.35 0.29
N VAL A 23 12.86 6.19 -0.96
CA VAL A 23 12.21 7.24 -1.76
C VAL A 23 10.88 7.64 -1.13
N ARG A 24 10.07 6.69 -0.66
CA ARG A 24 8.77 6.92 -0.03
C ARG A 24 8.93 7.52 1.37
N ARG A 25 9.79 6.93 2.20
CA ARG A 25 10.05 7.39 3.57
C ARG A 25 10.60 8.81 3.60
N ARG A 26 11.52 9.14 2.69
CA ARG A 26 12.10 10.49 2.58
C ARG A 26 11.29 11.44 1.72
N LYS A 27 10.15 10.99 1.16
CA LYS A 27 9.26 11.78 0.30
C LYS A 27 10.00 12.47 -0.86
N ILE A 28 11.01 11.78 -1.43
CA ILE A 28 11.85 12.30 -2.52
C ILE A 28 11.02 12.50 -3.79
N LEU A 29 10.04 11.62 -4.04
CA LEU A 29 9.16 11.69 -5.19
C LEU A 29 7.70 11.91 -4.76
N PRO A 30 6.91 12.64 -5.56
CA PRO A 30 5.49 12.82 -5.28
C PRO A 30 4.73 11.49 -5.36
N LEU A 31 3.56 11.40 -4.71
CA LEU A 31 2.70 10.21 -4.78
C LEU A 31 2.19 9.90 -6.19
N THR A 32 2.21 10.90 -7.08
CA THR A 32 1.88 10.74 -8.50
C THR A 32 2.98 10.07 -9.31
N ALA A 33 4.21 9.96 -8.77
CA ALA A 33 5.30 9.26 -9.46
C ALA A 33 4.98 7.77 -9.60
N VAL A 34 5.27 7.22 -10.79
CA VAL A 34 5.11 5.79 -11.09
C VAL A 34 6.34 5.02 -10.63
N PHE A 35 6.12 3.94 -9.90
CA PHE A 35 7.17 3.02 -9.47
C PHE A 35 6.81 1.59 -9.88
N LEU A 36 7.42 1.12 -10.97
CA LEU A 36 7.25 -0.24 -11.49
C LEU A 36 8.47 -1.09 -11.13
N MET A 37 8.26 -2.17 -10.39
CA MET A 37 9.31 -3.12 -10.04
C MET A 37 9.44 -4.19 -11.12
N ILE A 38 10.67 -4.39 -11.64
CA ILE A 38 10.96 -5.42 -12.65
C ILE A 38 11.87 -6.47 -12.01
N THR A 39 11.40 -7.72 -11.94
CA THR A 39 12.12 -8.82 -11.27
C THR A 39 12.20 -10.08 -12.14
N GLY A 40 13.20 -10.93 -11.88
CA GLY A 40 13.30 -12.28 -12.44
C GLY A 40 12.71 -13.36 -11.52
N GLU A 41 12.34 -13.01 -10.28
CA GLU A 41 11.85 -13.95 -9.27
C GLU A 41 10.31 -13.94 -9.21
N THR A 42 9.70 -15.10 -9.43
CA THR A 42 8.25 -15.28 -9.34
C THR A 42 7.72 -15.25 -7.90
N SER A 43 8.57 -15.60 -6.91
CA SER A 43 8.25 -15.54 -5.49
C SER A 43 8.21 -14.11 -4.92
N TYR A 44 8.78 -13.15 -5.64
CA TYR A 44 8.89 -11.76 -5.18
C TYR A 44 7.53 -11.04 -5.08
N GLU A 45 6.56 -11.39 -5.93
CA GLU A 45 5.19 -10.84 -5.85
C GLU A 45 4.51 -11.10 -4.50
N GLN A 46 4.75 -12.27 -3.91
CA GLN A 46 4.14 -12.66 -2.63
C GLN A 46 4.76 -11.91 -1.45
N VAL A 47 6.06 -11.61 -1.52
CA VAL A 47 6.80 -10.91 -0.46
C VAL A 47 6.55 -9.40 -0.52
N ALA A 48 6.39 -8.86 -1.68
CA ALA A 48 6.38 -7.43 -1.92
C ALA A 48 4.98 -6.79 -1.84
N THR A 49 3.89 -7.55 -1.99
CA THR A 49 2.52 -7.12 -1.64
C THR A 49 2.38 -6.85 -0.14
N ALA A 50 3.35 -7.24 0.60
CA ALA A 50 3.42 -7.27 2.03
C ALA A 50 4.19 -6.10 2.64
N ALA A 51 4.96 -5.36 1.86
CA ALA A 51 5.75 -4.23 2.37
C ALA A 51 4.88 -3.00 2.65
N GLU A 52 5.24 -2.23 3.67
CA GLU A 52 4.61 -0.94 4.01
C GLU A 52 4.60 0.02 2.80
N TYR A 53 5.61 -0.12 1.94
CA TYR A 53 5.75 0.63 0.69
C TYR A 53 5.74 -0.31 -0.51
N SER A 54 4.55 -0.55 -1.07
CA SER A 54 4.41 -1.35 -2.29
C SER A 54 4.65 -0.49 -3.54
N PRO A 55 5.30 -1.03 -4.58
CA PRO A 55 5.33 -0.39 -5.89
C PRO A 55 3.93 -0.34 -6.51
N ASP A 56 3.77 0.43 -7.56
CA ASP A 56 2.49 0.54 -8.26
C ASP A 56 2.13 -0.74 -9.01
N ASP A 57 3.14 -1.49 -9.47
CA ASP A 57 2.98 -2.83 -10.07
C ASP A 57 4.33 -3.58 -10.12
N TYR A 58 4.25 -4.89 -10.37
CA TYR A 58 5.38 -5.79 -10.59
C TYR A 58 5.36 -6.34 -12.01
N LEU A 59 6.54 -6.44 -12.65
CA LEU A 59 6.70 -7.05 -13.95
C LEU A 59 7.77 -8.15 -13.88
N ILE A 60 7.35 -9.39 -14.12
CA ILE A 60 8.23 -10.56 -14.05
C ILE A 60 8.88 -10.78 -15.41
N LYS A 61 10.21 -10.98 -15.43
CA LYS A 61 10.97 -11.35 -16.62
C LYS A 61 10.77 -12.85 -16.93
N PRO A 62 10.66 -13.23 -18.24
CA PRO A 62 10.68 -12.39 -19.45
C PRO A 62 9.30 -11.73 -19.72
N PHE A 63 9.29 -10.54 -20.30
CA PHE A 63 8.07 -9.84 -20.71
C PHE A 63 8.24 -9.19 -22.09
N THR A 64 7.12 -8.90 -22.75
CA THR A 64 7.09 -8.21 -24.03
C THR A 64 6.96 -6.69 -23.86
N SER A 65 7.33 -5.92 -24.88
CA SER A 65 7.09 -4.46 -24.90
C SER A 65 5.61 -4.12 -24.75
N TYR A 66 4.72 -4.93 -25.34
CA TYR A 66 3.28 -4.80 -25.20
C TYR A 66 2.81 -4.96 -23.74
N THR A 67 3.31 -5.98 -23.03
CA THR A 67 2.99 -6.19 -21.62
C THR A 67 3.44 -5.00 -20.77
N LEU A 68 4.66 -4.50 -20.99
CA LEU A 68 5.18 -3.32 -20.28
C LEU A 68 4.31 -2.10 -20.54
N GLN A 69 3.99 -1.82 -21.81
CA GLN A 69 3.17 -0.69 -22.19
C GLN A 69 1.79 -0.74 -21.51
N THR A 70 1.09 -1.87 -21.61
CA THR A 70 -0.24 -2.05 -21.01
C THR A 70 -0.23 -1.84 -19.49
N ARG A 71 0.81 -2.34 -18.80
CA ARG A 71 0.98 -2.15 -17.36
C ARG A 71 1.21 -0.68 -17.01
N LEU A 72 2.10 0.01 -17.74
CA LEU A 72 2.37 1.43 -17.53
C LEU A 72 1.14 2.30 -17.78
N GLU A 73 0.42 2.07 -18.88
CA GLU A 73 -0.83 2.80 -19.19
C GLU A 73 -1.85 2.67 -18.04
N ARG A 74 -2.05 1.45 -17.52
CA ARG A 74 -2.95 1.21 -16.39
C ARG A 74 -2.53 1.97 -15.12
N ILE A 75 -1.21 1.99 -14.81
CA ILE A 75 -0.70 2.69 -13.64
C ILE A 75 -0.87 4.20 -13.81
N ILE A 76 -0.52 4.72 -14.98
CA ILE A 76 -0.64 6.16 -15.30
C ILE A 76 -2.10 6.60 -15.20
N ASP A 77 -3.02 5.86 -15.78
CA ASP A 77 -4.46 6.11 -15.69
C ASP A 77 -4.95 6.18 -14.23
N LYS A 78 -4.52 5.20 -13.41
CA LYS A 78 -4.84 5.20 -11.97
C LYS A 78 -4.27 6.42 -11.26
N LYS A 79 -2.99 6.75 -11.52
CA LYS A 79 -2.35 7.92 -10.92
C LYS A 79 -3.02 9.23 -11.33
N GLN A 80 -3.46 9.35 -12.58
CA GLN A 80 -4.19 10.51 -13.07
C GLN A 80 -5.57 10.62 -12.41
N ALA A 81 -6.32 9.51 -12.32
CA ALA A 81 -7.62 9.48 -11.68
C ALA A 81 -7.54 9.86 -10.18
N LEU A 82 -6.51 9.41 -9.47
CA LEU A 82 -6.31 9.69 -8.03
C LEU A 82 -5.53 10.98 -7.75
N ARG A 83 -5.08 11.67 -8.79
CA ARG A 83 -4.28 12.90 -8.66
C ARG A 83 -4.94 13.98 -7.79
N PRO A 84 -6.26 14.26 -7.88
CA PRO A 84 -6.91 15.24 -7.01
C PRO A 84 -6.67 14.96 -5.52
N ILE A 85 -6.71 13.69 -5.10
CA ILE A 85 -6.40 13.31 -3.72
C ILE A 85 -4.91 13.49 -3.41
N TYR A 86 -4.02 13.03 -4.30
CA TYR A 86 -2.58 13.00 -4.06
C TYR A 86 -1.95 14.38 -3.87
N ILE A 87 -2.47 15.42 -4.54
CA ILE A 87 -1.98 16.79 -4.37
C ILE A 87 -2.21 17.33 -2.95
N HIS A 88 -3.19 16.79 -2.23
CA HIS A 88 -3.54 17.17 -0.87
C HIS A 88 -2.95 16.23 0.21
N LEU A 89 -2.23 15.16 -0.17
CA LEU A 89 -1.62 14.20 0.76
C LEU A 89 -0.15 14.49 1.13
N GLY A 90 0.46 15.55 0.59
CA GLY A 90 1.83 15.94 0.89
C GLY A 90 2.02 16.41 2.34
N GLU A 91 3.27 16.68 2.76
CA GLU A 91 3.59 17.15 4.14
C GLU A 91 2.85 18.43 4.54
N ARG A 92 2.66 19.34 3.59
CA ARG A 92 1.89 20.56 3.75
C ARG A 92 0.48 20.44 3.18
N GLY A 93 0.04 19.19 2.96
CA GLY A 93 -1.24 18.90 2.35
C GLY A 93 -2.41 19.15 3.32
N ASP A 94 -3.55 19.45 2.74
CA ASP A 94 -4.80 19.66 3.45
C ASP A 94 -5.58 18.34 3.47
N LYS A 95 -5.54 17.63 4.61
CA LYS A 95 -6.22 16.35 4.77
C LYS A 95 -7.75 16.45 4.61
N GLN A 96 -8.33 17.59 4.98
CA GLN A 96 -9.77 17.83 4.79
C GLN A 96 -10.11 17.92 3.30
N LYS A 97 -9.29 18.64 2.52
CA LYS A 97 -9.46 18.68 1.07
C LYS A 97 -9.24 17.31 0.44
N ALA A 98 -8.21 16.56 0.89
CA ALA A 98 -8.01 15.19 0.42
C ALA A 98 -9.23 14.30 0.69
N LEU A 99 -9.88 14.44 1.85
CA LEU A 99 -11.09 13.72 2.20
C LEU A 99 -12.26 14.11 1.30
N ALA A 100 -12.46 15.41 1.05
CA ALA A 100 -13.51 15.91 0.15
C ALA A 100 -13.30 15.40 -1.30
N GLU A 101 -12.05 15.34 -1.78
CA GLU A 101 -11.73 14.76 -3.09
C GLU A 101 -12.03 13.24 -3.14
N CYS A 102 -11.80 12.52 -2.04
CA CYS A 102 -12.22 11.11 -1.96
C CYS A 102 -13.74 11.00 -2.14
N ASP A 103 -14.52 11.82 -1.45
CA ASP A 103 -15.99 11.79 -1.55
C ASP A 103 -16.47 12.15 -2.95
N ALA A 104 -15.88 13.16 -3.56
CA ALA A 104 -16.20 13.55 -4.94
C ALA A 104 -15.92 12.43 -5.96
N LEU A 105 -14.78 11.73 -5.81
CA LEU A 105 -14.43 10.60 -6.69
C LEU A 105 -15.29 9.37 -6.44
N LEU A 106 -15.69 9.10 -5.20
CA LEU A 106 -16.62 8.00 -4.87
C LEU A 106 -18.01 8.24 -5.47
N ALA A 107 -18.50 9.48 -5.44
CA ALA A 107 -19.79 9.84 -6.06
C ALA A 107 -19.80 9.59 -7.58
N GLN A 108 -18.65 9.62 -8.25
CA GLN A 108 -18.51 9.35 -9.69
C GLN A 108 -18.51 7.84 -10.03
N GLN A 109 -18.55 6.95 -9.02
CA GLN A 109 -18.53 5.49 -9.19
C GLN A 109 -17.39 4.99 -10.10
N SER A 110 -16.21 5.57 -9.96
CA SER A 110 -15.02 5.25 -10.75
C SER A 110 -14.59 3.79 -10.54
N ARG A 111 -13.96 3.19 -11.57
CA ARG A 111 -13.30 1.88 -11.47
C ARG A 111 -12.23 1.82 -10.36
N TYR A 112 -11.78 2.95 -9.83
CA TYR A 112 -10.82 3.07 -8.75
C TYR A 112 -11.45 3.31 -7.37
N SER A 113 -12.77 3.11 -7.23
CA SER A 113 -13.50 3.35 -5.97
C SER A 113 -12.91 2.59 -4.79
N LEU A 114 -12.43 1.34 -4.97
CA LEU A 114 -11.76 0.59 -3.90
C LEU A 114 -10.42 1.22 -3.48
N ASP A 115 -9.66 1.76 -4.42
CA ASP A 115 -8.41 2.49 -4.11
C ASP A 115 -8.71 3.78 -3.36
N VAL A 116 -9.77 4.50 -3.75
CA VAL A 116 -10.24 5.72 -3.07
C VAL A 116 -10.70 5.40 -1.64
N LEU A 117 -11.49 4.34 -1.44
CA LEU A 117 -11.94 3.89 -0.12
C LEU A 117 -10.76 3.55 0.80
N ARG A 118 -9.72 2.88 0.28
CA ARG A 118 -8.50 2.61 1.03
C ARG A 118 -7.81 3.88 1.48
N ILE A 119 -7.60 4.84 0.56
CA ILE A 119 -6.99 6.15 0.89
C ILE A 119 -7.85 6.91 1.90
N LYS A 120 -9.17 6.93 1.71
CA LYS A 120 -10.12 7.58 2.62
C LYS A 120 -10.04 6.98 4.02
N GLY A 121 -10.02 5.65 4.14
CA GLY A 121 -9.90 4.97 5.43
C GLY A 121 -8.60 5.32 6.17
N ASP A 122 -7.45 5.33 5.46
CA ASP A 122 -6.16 5.73 6.04
C ASP A 122 -6.13 7.23 6.45
N LEU A 123 -6.80 8.11 5.67
CA LEU A 123 -6.97 9.52 6.03
C LEU A 123 -7.79 9.67 7.31
N LEU A 124 -8.94 9.01 7.41
CA LEU A 124 -9.81 9.04 8.59
C LEU A 124 -9.05 8.60 9.86
N LEU A 125 -8.28 7.49 9.79
CA LEU A 125 -7.42 7.05 10.89
C LEU A 125 -6.37 8.10 11.26
N THR A 126 -5.72 8.71 10.26
CA THR A 126 -4.71 9.75 10.48
C THR A 126 -5.29 11.01 11.14
N MET A 127 -6.57 11.31 10.86
CA MET A 127 -7.33 12.44 11.44
C MET A 127 -8.01 12.07 12.76
N ARG A 128 -7.86 10.83 13.23
CA ARG A 128 -8.52 10.27 14.43
C ARG A 128 -10.05 10.22 14.33
N HIS A 129 -10.59 10.18 13.14
CA HIS A 129 -12.00 9.93 12.87
C HIS A 129 -12.28 8.42 12.89
N ASN A 130 -12.01 7.80 14.06
CA ASN A 130 -11.94 6.35 14.19
C ASN A 130 -13.29 5.67 13.95
N ASP A 131 -14.40 6.28 14.34
CA ASP A 131 -15.75 5.74 14.12
C ASP A 131 -16.12 5.72 12.64
N GLU A 132 -15.82 6.79 11.90
CA GLU A 132 -16.03 6.88 10.47
C GLU A 132 -15.14 5.89 9.72
N ALA A 133 -13.87 5.73 10.15
CA ALA A 133 -12.95 4.75 9.60
C ALA A 133 -13.47 3.32 9.80
N LEU A 134 -13.97 3.00 11.01
CA LEU A 134 -14.54 1.69 11.34
C LEU A 134 -15.74 1.39 10.46
N ALA A 135 -16.68 2.33 10.34
CA ALA A 135 -17.86 2.18 9.48
C ALA A 135 -17.50 1.98 8.00
N LEU A 136 -16.50 2.74 7.50
CA LEU A 136 -16.01 2.59 6.12
C LEU A 136 -15.44 1.20 5.88
N TYR A 137 -14.54 0.72 6.74
CA TYR A 137 -13.92 -0.60 6.59
C TYR A 137 -14.95 -1.72 6.70
N GLN A 138 -15.91 -1.61 7.62
CA GLN A 138 -17.00 -2.56 7.74
C GLN A 138 -17.82 -2.61 6.45
N GLY A 139 -18.23 -1.46 5.89
CA GLY A 139 -18.97 -1.40 4.64
C GLY A 139 -18.24 -2.00 3.44
N VAL A 140 -16.90 -1.93 3.41
CA VAL A 140 -16.09 -2.62 2.40
C VAL A 140 -16.12 -4.13 2.61
N LEU A 141 -15.97 -4.58 3.87
CA LEU A 141 -15.94 -6.01 4.22
C LEU A 141 -17.28 -6.70 4.01
N ASP A 142 -18.40 -6.00 4.20
CA ASP A 142 -19.74 -6.50 3.93
C ASP A 142 -19.97 -6.82 2.45
N GLN A 143 -19.29 -6.09 1.57
CA GLN A 143 -19.37 -6.28 0.12
C GLN A 143 -18.35 -7.32 -0.38
N ARG A 144 -17.16 -7.31 0.18
CA ARG A 144 -16.04 -8.14 -0.27
C ARG A 144 -15.00 -8.35 0.82
N ALA A 145 -14.62 -9.60 1.05
CA ALA A 145 -13.46 -9.93 1.88
C ALA A 145 -12.18 -9.30 1.29
N THR A 146 -11.56 -8.38 2.03
CA THR A 146 -10.47 -7.53 1.56
C THR A 146 -9.41 -7.40 2.66
N PRO A 147 -8.17 -7.91 2.46
CA PRO A 147 -7.15 -7.92 3.52
C PRO A 147 -6.85 -6.55 4.11
N TRP A 148 -6.72 -5.53 3.26
CA TRP A 148 -6.42 -4.16 3.73
C TRP A 148 -7.56 -3.56 4.57
N ALA A 149 -8.82 -3.91 4.27
CA ALA A 149 -9.95 -3.41 5.05
C ALA A 149 -10.02 -4.10 6.42
N SER A 150 -9.73 -5.40 6.51
CA SER A 150 -9.63 -6.12 7.79
C SER A 150 -8.55 -5.52 8.71
N VAL A 151 -7.37 -5.22 8.16
CA VAL A 151 -6.30 -4.56 8.91
C VAL A 151 -6.69 -3.13 9.28
N GLY A 152 -7.32 -2.39 8.36
CA GLY A 152 -7.82 -1.04 8.62
C GLY A 152 -8.84 -1.01 9.76
N GLN A 153 -9.78 -1.97 9.78
CA GLN A 153 -10.77 -2.14 10.84
C GLN A 153 -10.10 -2.40 12.20
N ALA A 154 -9.14 -3.33 12.25
CA ALA A 154 -8.39 -3.61 13.46
C ALA A 154 -7.62 -2.38 13.99
N ARG A 155 -7.00 -1.61 13.08
CA ARG A 155 -6.33 -0.34 13.43
C ARG A 155 -7.32 0.69 14.00
N ALA A 156 -8.54 0.77 13.46
CA ALA A 156 -9.58 1.66 13.95
C ALA A 156 -10.03 1.24 15.37
N LEU A 157 -10.24 -0.06 15.60
CA LEU A 157 -10.56 -0.62 16.92
C LEU A 157 -9.46 -0.32 17.95
N ALA A 158 -8.20 -0.59 17.61
CA ALA A 158 -7.06 -0.30 18.47
C ALA A 158 -6.93 1.20 18.81
N ALA A 159 -7.22 2.07 17.84
CA ALA A 159 -7.21 3.52 18.03
C ALA A 159 -8.33 4.01 18.99
N LYS A 160 -9.39 3.22 19.15
CA LYS A 160 -10.47 3.43 20.11
C LYS A 160 -10.22 2.79 21.48
N GLY A 161 -9.09 2.09 21.66
CA GLY A 161 -8.75 1.37 22.89
C GLY A 161 -9.25 -0.08 22.94
N GLY A 162 -9.84 -0.60 21.88
CA GLY A 162 -10.29 -1.99 21.75
C GLY A 162 -9.14 -2.94 21.34
N ASP A 163 -8.04 -2.98 22.11
CA ASP A 163 -6.84 -3.74 21.76
C ASP A 163 -7.10 -5.26 21.69
N VAL A 164 -8.03 -5.79 22.49
CA VAL A 164 -8.41 -7.22 22.46
C VAL A 164 -9.12 -7.56 21.16
N GLU A 165 -10.17 -6.79 20.84
CA GLU A 165 -10.94 -6.97 19.60
C GLU A 165 -10.07 -6.77 18.37
N ALA A 166 -9.17 -5.78 18.39
CA ALA A 166 -8.24 -5.52 17.30
C ALA A 166 -7.31 -6.73 17.06
N ARG A 167 -6.81 -7.39 18.12
CA ARG A 167 -5.99 -8.62 18.01
C ARG A 167 -6.77 -9.78 17.40
N GLU A 168 -8.02 -9.97 17.81
CA GLU A 168 -8.88 -11.03 17.24
C GLU A 168 -9.15 -10.79 15.76
N HIS A 169 -9.41 -9.54 15.36
CA HIS A 169 -9.59 -9.18 13.95
C HIS A 169 -8.33 -9.41 13.11
N LEU A 170 -7.14 -9.08 13.64
CA LEU A 170 -5.86 -9.35 12.98
C LEU A 170 -5.56 -10.83 12.89
N GLY A 171 -5.87 -11.61 13.94
CA GLY A 171 -5.73 -13.07 13.93
C GLY A 171 -6.55 -13.71 12.82
N ARG A 172 -7.83 -13.37 12.72
CA ARG A 172 -8.71 -13.84 11.63
C ARG A 172 -8.24 -13.39 10.24
N ALA A 173 -7.71 -12.17 10.13
CA ALA A 173 -7.14 -11.69 8.87
C ALA A 173 -5.90 -12.50 8.47
N LEU A 174 -5.05 -12.91 9.41
CA LEU A 174 -3.86 -13.75 9.16
C LEU A 174 -4.22 -15.19 8.82
N GLU A 175 -5.28 -15.74 9.41
CA GLU A 175 -5.81 -17.07 9.04
C GLU A 175 -6.29 -17.07 7.59
N ALA A 176 -7.02 -16.03 7.18
CA ALA A 176 -7.52 -15.89 5.81
C ALA A 176 -6.42 -15.51 4.80
N TYR A 177 -5.41 -14.75 5.22
CA TYR A 177 -4.34 -14.18 4.38
C TYR A 177 -2.97 -14.33 5.06
N PRO A 178 -2.38 -15.54 5.14
CA PRO A 178 -1.16 -15.79 5.91
C PRO A 178 0.07 -14.99 5.48
N ASN A 179 0.10 -14.53 4.22
CA ASN A 179 1.22 -13.76 3.66
C ASN A 179 1.02 -12.24 3.71
N TYR A 180 -0.04 -11.75 4.37
CA TYR A 180 -0.33 -10.31 4.41
C TYR A 180 0.45 -9.62 5.54
N LEU A 181 1.69 -9.18 5.25
CA LEU A 181 2.62 -8.61 6.25
C LEU A 181 2.07 -7.40 7.01
N ALA A 182 1.24 -6.57 6.38
CA ALA A 182 0.64 -5.43 7.06
C ALA A 182 -0.20 -5.83 8.29
N ALA A 183 -0.75 -7.06 8.31
CA ALA A 183 -1.43 -7.61 9.48
C ALA A 183 -0.44 -7.98 10.60
N TYR A 184 0.71 -8.58 10.25
CA TYR A 184 1.78 -8.88 11.22
C TYR A 184 2.35 -7.60 11.83
N ASP A 185 2.64 -6.57 11.01
CA ASP A 185 3.14 -5.28 11.49
C ASP A 185 2.14 -4.60 12.44
N SER A 186 0.85 -4.68 12.10
CA SER A 186 -0.21 -4.12 12.93
C SER A 186 -0.35 -4.89 14.25
N LEU A 187 -0.22 -6.22 14.23
CA LEU A 187 -0.25 -7.07 15.42
C LEU A 187 0.98 -6.81 16.30
N ALA A 188 2.18 -6.72 15.72
CA ALA A 188 3.39 -6.41 16.46
C ALA A 188 3.29 -5.07 17.19
N ARG A 189 2.88 -4.00 16.50
CA ARG A 189 2.66 -2.67 17.09
C ARG A 189 1.62 -2.68 18.23
N LEU A 190 0.65 -3.60 18.16
CA LEU A 190 -0.39 -3.73 19.20
C LEU A 190 0.12 -4.48 20.43
N LEU A 191 1.12 -5.35 20.26
CA LEU A 191 1.74 -6.11 21.35
C LEU A 191 2.86 -5.33 22.07
N GLU A 192 3.41 -4.29 21.42
CA GLU A 192 4.45 -3.41 21.97
C GLU A 192 3.87 -2.27 22.87
N LYS A 193 2.54 -2.11 22.95
CA LYS A 193 1.86 -1.15 23.83
C LYS A 193 1.78 -1.66 25.26
#